data_287fa7425b1e4a275886f3774da31a55
#
_entry.id   287fa7425b1e4a275886f3774da31a55
#
_cell.length_a   1.000
_cell.length_b   1.000
_cell.length_c   1.000
_cell.angle_alpha   90.00
_cell.angle_beta   90.00
_cell.angle_gamma   90.00
#
_symmetry.space_group_name_H-M   'P 1'
#
loop_
_entity.id
_entity.type
_entity.pdbx_description
1 polymer ?
#
loop_
_entity_poly.entity_id
_entity_poly.type
_entity_poly.pdbx_seq_one_letter_code
_entity_poly.pdbx_strand_id
1 'polypeptide(L)'
;RSRLRGDDLFIVSHKTEFGHFDSTRTPLRQEALMWMESNGFFEQNRFGLVKGSVFFADTRCEKVGQIAHLNLDIFIDDLEEVFAEEAFPPIKKVLFNVKAKGRHHDLHCSNWSEIAQQILGPMPDHECKVLAQTFCPGKIESVTQLPGRGNSRIYRVITTSGDAYALKSYPDRLIDSRPRLRTEVKAC
;
A
#
# COMPACT_ATOMS: atom_id res chain seq x y z
N ARG A 1 6.66 2.31 1.86
CA ARG A 1 6.97 2.28 3.30
C ARG A 1 7.32 0.87 3.76
N SER A 2 6.48 -0.12 3.55
CA SER A 2 6.76 -1.51 3.95
C SER A 2 8.13 -2.00 3.47
N ARG A 3 8.46 -1.79 2.20
CA ARG A 3 9.79 -2.14 1.67
C ARG A 3 10.96 -1.46 2.40
N LEU A 4 10.82 -0.19 2.78
CA LEU A 4 11.86 0.53 3.54
C LEU A 4 12.08 -0.07 4.93
N ARG A 5 11.12 -0.84 5.43
CA ARG A 5 11.20 -1.56 6.70
C ARG A 5 11.74 -2.97 6.55
N GLY A 6 11.88 -3.46 5.31
CA GLY A 6 12.28 -4.83 5.01
C GLY A 6 11.13 -5.82 5.02
N ASP A 7 9.87 -5.36 4.96
CA ASP A 7 8.70 -6.25 4.90
C ASP A 7 8.66 -6.95 3.54
N ASP A 8 8.36 -8.24 3.54
CA ASP A 8 8.05 -9.01 2.34
C ASP A 8 6.60 -8.75 1.91
N LEU A 9 6.40 -8.53 0.61
CA LEU A 9 5.10 -8.22 0.05
C LEU A 9 4.67 -9.28 -0.95
N PHE A 10 3.45 -9.78 -0.78
CA PHE A 10 2.83 -10.77 -1.64
C PHE A 10 1.47 -10.27 -2.16
N ILE A 11 1.09 -10.74 -3.34
CA ILE A 11 -0.26 -10.59 -3.88
C ILE A 11 -0.84 -11.98 -4.09
N VAL A 12 -1.99 -12.25 -3.48
CA VAL A 12 -2.74 -13.49 -3.66
C VAL A 12 -4.14 -13.12 -4.15
N SER A 13 -4.46 -13.45 -5.39
CA SER A 13 -5.71 -13.06 -6.04
C SER A 13 -6.51 -14.28 -6.48
N HIS A 14 -7.81 -14.29 -6.14
CA HIS A 14 -8.76 -15.21 -6.77
C HIS A 14 -9.02 -14.69 -8.19
N LYS A 15 -8.36 -15.31 -9.16
CA LYS A 15 -8.49 -14.95 -10.58
C LYS A 15 -8.33 -16.19 -11.44
N THR A 16 -9.41 -16.55 -12.14
CA THR A 16 -9.39 -17.65 -13.12
C THR A 16 -8.49 -17.30 -14.31
N GLU A 17 -8.03 -18.31 -15.02
CA GLU A 17 -7.18 -18.10 -16.20
C GLU A 17 -7.94 -17.38 -17.31
N PHE A 18 -9.22 -17.74 -17.51
CA PHE A 18 -10.11 -17.14 -18.50
C PHE A 18 -11.44 -16.72 -17.86
N GLY A 19 -12.10 -15.72 -18.43
CA GLY A 19 -13.44 -15.31 -18.03
C GLY A 19 -14.50 -16.37 -18.39
N HIS A 20 -15.47 -16.61 -17.51
CA HIS A 20 -16.50 -17.61 -17.72
C HIS A 20 -17.36 -17.37 -18.96
N PHE A 21 -17.56 -16.12 -19.36
CA PHE A 21 -18.39 -15.72 -20.52
C PHE A 21 -17.57 -15.01 -21.61
N ASP A 22 -16.23 -15.13 -21.55
CA ASP A 22 -15.35 -14.50 -22.53
C ASP A 22 -15.07 -15.44 -23.69
N SER A 23 -15.74 -15.16 -24.84
CA SER A 23 -15.55 -15.90 -26.10
C SER A 23 -14.16 -15.71 -26.71
N THR A 24 -13.45 -14.62 -26.33
CA THR A 24 -12.10 -14.31 -26.83
C THR A 24 -11.02 -15.08 -26.09
N ARG A 25 -11.37 -15.71 -24.96
CA ARG A 25 -10.44 -16.42 -24.07
C ARG A 25 -9.24 -15.58 -23.68
N THR A 26 -9.51 -14.34 -23.29
CA THR A 26 -8.48 -13.42 -22.78
C THR A 26 -7.78 -14.01 -21.56
N PRO A 27 -6.45 -14.15 -21.55
CA PRO A 27 -5.70 -14.76 -20.45
C PRO A 27 -5.61 -13.78 -19.26
N LEU A 28 -6.61 -13.77 -18.39
CA LEU A 28 -6.80 -12.77 -17.33
C LEU A 28 -5.61 -12.64 -16.38
N ARG A 29 -4.89 -13.73 -16.10
CA ARG A 29 -3.70 -13.71 -15.23
C ARG A 29 -2.53 -13.00 -15.91
N GLN A 30 -2.33 -13.26 -17.20
CA GLN A 30 -1.29 -12.60 -17.99
C GLN A 30 -1.60 -11.11 -18.14
N GLU A 31 -2.84 -10.75 -18.45
CA GLU A 31 -3.28 -9.34 -18.51
C GLU A 31 -3.07 -8.62 -17.18
N ALA A 32 -3.36 -9.26 -16.05
CA ALA A 32 -3.12 -8.68 -14.73
C ALA A 32 -1.62 -8.42 -14.50
N LEU A 33 -0.75 -9.36 -14.85
CA LEU A 33 0.70 -9.18 -14.72
C LEU A 33 1.22 -8.07 -15.64
N MET A 34 0.76 -8.01 -16.90
CA MET A 34 1.13 -6.94 -17.83
C MET A 34 0.66 -5.58 -17.34
N TRP A 35 -0.56 -5.49 -16.80
CA TRP A 35 -1.06 -4.27 -16.17
C TRP A 35 -0.19 -3.84 -14.97
N MET A 36 0.17 -4.78 -14.10
CA MET A 36 1.04 -4.50 -12.96
C MET A 36 2.42 -4.00 -13.42
N GLU A 37 2.99 -4.64 -14.45
CA GLU A 37 4.27 -4.22 -15.03
C GLU A 37 4.20 -2.80 -15.59
N SER A 38 3.18 -2.50 -16.39
CA SER A 38 2.95 -1.17 -16.98
C SER A 38 2.73 -0.07 -15.93
N ASN A 39 2.24 -0.45 -14.74
CA ASN A 39 2.03 0.47 -13.61
C ASN A 39 3.21 0.50 -12.61
N GLY A 40 4.33 -0.12 -12.93
CA GLY A 40 5.57 -0.06 -12.17
C GLY A 40 5.60 -0.88 -10.89
N PHE A 41 4.75 -1.91 -10.75
CA PHE A 41 4.70 -2.75 -9.56
C PHE A 41 6.03 -3.49 -9.31
N PHE A 42 6.73 -3.86 -10.37
CA PHE A 42 7.99 -4.61 -10.31
C PHE A 42 9.23 -3.73 -10.38
N GLU A 43 9.07 -2.42 -10.59
CA GLU A 43 10.19 -1.48 -10.64
C GLU A 43 10.74 -1.22 -9.24
N GLN A 44 12.07 -1.33 -9.07
CA GLN A 44 12.75 -1.18 -7.78
C GLN A 44 12.60 0.22 -7.16
N ASN A 45 12.51 1.25 -7.99
CA ASN A 45 12.34 2.65 -7.58
C ASN A 45 10.88 3.05 -7.33
N ARG A 46 9.91 2.13 -7.58
CA ARG A 46 8.47 2.34 -7.34
C ARG A 46 7.95 1.41 -6.24
N PHE A 47 7.19 0.37 -6.63
CA PHE A 47 6.65 -0.58 -5.64
C PHE A 47 7.65 -1.69 -5.30
N GLY A 48 8.47 -2.11 -6.27
CA GLY A 48 9.54 -3.08 -6.11
C GLY A 48 9.08 -4.46 -5.68
N LEU A 49 7.87 -4.84 -6.05
CA LEU A 49 7.35 -6.18 -5.83
C LEU A 49 8.17 -7.17 -6.68
N VAL A 50 8.42 -8.35 -6.16
CA VAL A 50 9.05 -9.44 -6.92
C VAL A 50 7.96 -10.13 -7.76
N LYS A 51 8.20 -10.39 -9.06
CA LYS A 51 7.20 -11.08 -9.90
C LYS A 51 6.78 -12.44 -9.33
N GLY A 52 7.70 -13.18 -8.72
CA GLY A 52 7.44 -14.45 -8.04
C GLY A 52 6.60 -14.33 -6.75
N SER A 53 6.30 -13.12 -6.28
CA SER A 53 5.43 -12.87 -5.13
C SER A 53 3.96 -12.62 -5.50
N VAL A 54 3.57 -12.85 -6.78
CA VAL A 54 2.20 -12.73 -7.25
C VAL A 54 1.62 -14.11 -7.54
N PHE A 55 0.57 -14.47 -6.83
CA PHE A 55 -0.09 -15.75 -6.90
C PHE A 55 -1.54 -15.60 -7.34
N PHE A 56 -1.99 -16.49 -8.22
CA PHE A 56 -3.37 -16.57 -8.66
C PHE A 56 -3.97 -17.91 -8.27
N ALA A 57 -5.20 -17.90 -7.83
CA ALA A 57 -5.97 -19.07 -7.46
C ALA A 57 -7.27 -19.15 -8.29
N ASP A 58 -7.69 -20.34 -8.65
CA ASP A 58 -8.94 -20.56 -9.39
C ASP A 58 -10.16 -20.56 -8.46
N THR A 59 -9.93 -20.87 -7.20
CA THR A 59 -10.99 -20.94 -6.18
C THR A 59 -10.59 -20.17 -4.93
N ARG A 60 -11.60 -19.86 -4.09
CA ARG A 60 -11.36 -19.22 -2.79
C ARG A 60 -10.59 -20.17 -1.85
N CYS A 61 -10.87 -21.45 -1.88
CA CYS A 61 -10.17 -22.47 -1.10
C CYS A 61 -8.67 -22.51 -1.44
N GLU A 62 -8.33 -22.51 -2.74
CA GLU A 62 -6.93 -22.43 -3.19
C GLU A 62 -6.27 -21.11 -2.75
N LYS A 63 -6.98 -19.97 -2.84
CA LYS A 63 -6.48 -18.69 -2.34
C LYS A 63 -6.12 -18.78 -0.86
N VAL A 64 -7.01 -19.33 -0.03
CA VAL A 64 -6.78 -19.50 1.41
C VAL A 64 -5.62 -20.47 1.68
N GLY A 65 -5.52 -21.56 0.94
CA GLY A 65 -4.39 -22.50 1.02
C GLY A 65 -3.06 -21.80 0.68
N GLN A 66 -3.03 -20.95 -0.34
CA GLN A 66 -1.84 -20.16 -0.68
C GLN A 66 -1.48 -19.15 0.41
N ILE A 67 -2.46 -18.46 1.01
CA ILE A 67 -2.26 -17.54 2.13
C ILE A 67 -1.62 -18.29 3.32
N ALA A 68 -2.14 -19.48 3.65
CA ALA A 68 -1.58 -20.31 4.72
C ALA A 68 -0.15 -20.78 4.44
N HIS A 69 0.15 -21.16 3.18
CA HIS A 69 1.48 -21.62 2.78
C HIS A 69 2.54 -20.52 2.88
N LEU A 70 2.17 -19.27 2.63
CA LEU A 70 3.09 -18.12 2.66
C LEU A 70 3.48 -17.67 4.07
N ASN A 71 2.88 -18.20 5.13
CA ASN A 71 3.14 -17.84 6.53
C ASN A 71 3.15 -16.32 6.77
N LEU A 72 2.11 -15.65 6.31
CA LEU A 72 1.98 -14.20 6.40
C LEU A 72 1.68 -13.76 7.84
N ASP A 73 2.09 -12.55 8.22
CA ASP A 73 1.68 -11.93 9.48
C ASP A 73 0.33 -11.22 9.34
N ILE A 74 0.06 -10.67 8.15
CA ILE A 74 -1.12 -9.84 7.88
C ILE A 74 -1.63 -10.14 6.47
N PHE A 75 -2.96 -10.25 6.34
CA PHE A 75 -3.62 -10.30 5.04
C PHE A 75 -4.67 -9.21 4.91
N ILE A 76 -4.68 -8.53 3.76
CA ILE A 76 -5.62 -7.45 3.43
C ILE A 76 -6.50 -7.93 2.29
N ASP A 77 -7.82 -7.90 2.46
CA ASP A 77 -8.78 -8.26 1.42
C ASP A 77 -10.01 -7.36 1.49
N ASP A 78 -10.73 -7.24 0.37
CA ASP A 78 -11.98 -6.48 0.27
C ASP A 78 -13.22 -7.36 0.49
N LEU A 79 -13.06 -8.68 0.52
CA LEU A 79 -14.11 -9.67 0.72
C LEU A 79 -13.99 -10.36 2.09
N GLU A 80 -14.93 -10.08 2.97
CA GLU A 80 -14.96 -10.69 4.31
C GLU A 80 -15.13 -12.22 4.26
N GLU A 81 -15.79 -12.74 3.23
CA GLU A 81 -15.97 -14.16 3.02
C GLU A 81 -14.66 -14.94 2.88
N VAL A 82 -13.56 -14.28 2.48
CA VAL A 82 -12.23 -14.90 2.48
C VAL A 82 -11.77 -15.19 3.89
N PHE A 83 -12.01 -14.26 4.83
CA PHE A 83 -11.64 -14.40 6.23
C PHE A 83 -12.54 -15.38 7.01
N ALA A 84 -13.75 -15.65 6.50
CA ALA A 84 -14.72 -16.57 7.10
C ALA A 84 -14.45 -18.04 6.73
N GLU A 85 -13.55 -18.32 5.78
CA GLU A 85 -13.19 -19.69 5.43
C GLU A 85 -12.56 -20.41 6.63
N GLU A 86 -13.02 -21.63 6.91
CA GLU A 86 -12.56 -22.42 8.06
C GLU A 86 -11.05 -22.68 8.05
N ALA A 87 -10.49 -22.86 6.86
CA ALA A 87 -9.05 -23.08 6.65
C ALA A 87 -8.21 -21.80 6.68
N PHE A 88 -8.81 -20.62 6.94
CA PHE A 88 -8.04 -19.37 6.96
C PHE A 88 -7.07 -19.37 8.15
N PRO A 89 -5.77 -19.05 7.92
CA PRO A 89 -4.77 -19.11 8.98
C PRO A 89 -5.00 -18.06 10.08
N PRO A 90 -4.49 -18.29 11.31
CA PRO A 90 -4.65 -17.37 12.45
C PRO A 90 -3.71 -16.17 12.36
N ILE A 91 -3.82 -15.39 11.28
CA ILE A 91 -3.05 -14.18 11.00
C ILE A 91 -3.93 -12.95 11.11
N LYS A 92 -3.32 -11.76 11.18
CA LYS A 92 -4.06 -10.50 11.27
C LYS A 92 -4.86 -10.23 10.01
N LYS A 93 -6.17 -10.07 10.16
CA LYS A 93 -7.15 -9.87 9.08
C LYS A 93 -7.50 -8.40 8.96
N VAL A 94 -7.27 -7.81 7.79
CA VAL A 94 -7.61 -6.41 7.51
C VAL A 94 -8.63 -6.35 6.38
N LEU A 95 -9.85 -5.96 6.71
CA LEU A 95 -10.90 -5.77 5.71
C LEU A 95 -10.76 -4.38 5.07
N PHE A 96 -10.55 -4.36 3.77
CA PHE A 96 -10.48 -3.14 2.95
C PHE A 96 -11.81 -2.89 2.25
N ASN A 97 -12.73 -2.20 2.92
CA ASN A 97 -14.06 -1.92 2.36
C ASN A 97 -14.63 -0.62 2.94
N VAL A 98 -15.35 0.15 2.11
CA VAL A 98 -16.02 1.39 2.53
C VAL A 98 -17.25 1.12 3.40
N LYS A 99 -17.88 -0.06 3.28
CA LYS A 99 -19.19 -0.40 3.88
C LYS A 99 -19.13 -1.70 4.68
N ALA A 100 -18.09 -1.91 5.48
CA ALA A 100 -17.98 -3.16 6.22
C ALA A 100 -19.18 -3.38 7.17
N LYS A 101 -19.74 -4.57 7.05
CA LYS A 101 -20.71 -5.14 8.00
C LYS A 101 -20.26 -6.58 8.22
N GLY A 102 -19.49 -6.82 9.23
CA GLY A 102 -19.07 -8.19 9.48
C GLY A 102 -18.25 -8.34 10.75
N ARG A 103 -17.85 -9.59 11.08
CA ARG A 103 -17.21 -9.97 12.35
C ARG A 103 -15.96 -10.84 12.15
N HIS A 104 -15.53 -11.07 10.90
CA HIS A 104 -14.44 -12.01 10.60
C HIS A 104 -13.10 -11.30 10.32
N HIS A 105 -12.95 -10.06 10.78
CA HIS A 105 -11.72 -9.28 10.61
C HIS A 105 -11.27 -8.63 11.93
N ASP A 106 -9.97 -8.37 12.05
CA ASP A 106 -9.38 -7.69 13.22
C ASP A 106 -9.36 -6.18 13.05
N LEU A 107 -9.15 -5.72 11.81
CA LEU A 107 -9.17 -4.31 11.45
C LEU A 107 -10.06 -4.09 10.23
N HIS A 108 -10.75 -2.95 10.24
CA HIS A 108 -11.49 -2.44 9.10
C HIS A 108 -10.88 -1.10 8.66
N CYS A 109 -10.57 -0.99 7.37
CA CYS A 109 -10.02 0.22 6.77
C CYS A 109 -10.74 0.54 5.47
N SER A 110 -11.07 1.80 5.25
CA SER A 110 -11.78 2.27 4.06
C SER A 110 -10.83 2.79 2.97
N ASN A 111 -9.57 2.98 3.28
CA ASN A 111 -8.54 3.48 2.35
C ASN A 111 -7.12 3.04 2.76
N TRP A 112 -6.19 3.13 1.81
CA TRP A 112 -4.80 2.74 2.01
C TRP A 112 -4.04 3.56 3.06
N SER A 113 -4.44 4.81 3.30
CA SER A 113 -3.82 5.64 4.34
C SER A 113 -4.16 5.14 5.74
N GLU A 114 -5.40 4.68 5.96
CA GLU A 114 -5.80 4.03 7.21
C GLU A 114 -5.04 2.73 7.41
N ILE A 115 -4.94 1.87 6.37
CA ILE A 115 -4.13 0.64 6.43
C ILE A 115 -2.69 0.97 6.81
N ALA A 116 -2.07 1.93 6.13
CA ALA A 116 -0.71 2.33 6.42
C ALA A 116 -0.53 2.83 7.86
N GLN A 117 -1.50 3.58 8.39
CA GLN A 117 -1.46 4.07 9.76
C GLN A 117 -1.64 2.94 10.78
N GLN A 118 -2.56 2.01 10.53
CA GLN A 118 -2.88 0.90 11.45
C GLN A 118 -1.80 -0.19 11.46
N ILE A 119 -1.19 -0.47 10.32
CA ILE A 119 -0.19 -1.53 10.18
C ILE A 119 1.22 -1.01 10.42
N LEU A 120 1.58 0.12 9.78
CA LEU A 120 2.93 0.65 9.80
C LEU A 120 3.14 1.71 10.89
N GLY A 121 2.06 2.21 11.49
CA GLY A 121 2.12 3.28 12.48
C GLY A 121 2.62 4.62 11.90
N PRO A 122 3.04 5.56 12.76
CA PRO A 122 3.64 6.81 12.33
C PRO A 122 4.93 6.54 11.55
N MET A 123 5.23 7.42 10.59
CA MET A 123 6.46 7.30 9.79
C MET A 123 7.67 7.66 10.68
N PRO A 124 8.63 6.75 10.92
CA PRO A 124 9.81 7.07 11.70
C PRO A 124 10.76 7.99 10.92
N ASP A 125 11.62 8.72 11.63
CA ASP A 125 12.51 9.74 11.04
C ASP A 125 13.42 9.19 9.93
N HIS A 126 13.88 7.94 10.05
CA HIS A 126 14.73 7.33 9.01
C HIS A 126 13.97 7.10 7.69
N GLU A 127 12.69 6.72 7.72
CA GLU A 127 11.84 6.59 6.52
C GLU A 127 11.58 7.97 5.90
N CYS A 128 11.33 8.99 6.73
CA CYS A 128 11.21 10.37 6.28
C CYS A 128 12.50 10.85 5.59
N LYS A 129 13.67 10.47 6.12
CA LYS A 129 14.97 10.81 5.54
C LYS A 129 15.18 10.19 4.16
N VAL A 130 14.80 8.92 3.99
CA VAL A 130 14.86 8.24 2.68
C VAL A 130 13.92 8.91 1.66
N LEU A 131 12.70 9.24 2.07
CA LEU A 131 11.76 9.97 1.19
C LEU A 131 12.28 11.37 0.86
N ALA A 132 12.80 12.11 1.84
CA ALA A 132 13.38 13.43 1.62
C ALA A 132 14.54 13.38 0.61
N GLN A 133 15.37 12.33 0.65
CA GLN A 133 16.46 12.13 -0.30
C GLN A 133 15.99 11.96 -1.75
N THR A 134 14.75 11.51 -1.96
CA THR A 134 14.16 11.39 -3.30
C THR A 134 13.74 12.74 -3.89
N PHE A 135 13.36 13.69 -3.04
CA PHE A 135 12.76 14.97 -3.48
C PHE A 135 13.67 16.19 -3.28
N CYS A 136 14.61 16.12 -2.34
CA CYS A 136 15.50 17.25 -2.05
C CYS A 136 16.87 17.04 -2.70
N PRO A 137 17.47 18.07 -3.30
CA PRO A 137 18.82 18.00 -3.81
C PRO A 137 19.84 17.90 -2.66
N GLY A 138 20.95 17.22 -2.91
CA GLY A 138 22.02 17.05 -1.92
C GLY A 138 21.76 15.93 -0.89
N LYS A 139 22.74 15.68 -0.05
CA LYS A 139 22.66 14.65 1.01
C LYS A 139 21.88 15.18 2.21
N ILE A 140 20.93 14.41 2.70
CA ILE A 140 20.11 14.80 3.86
C ILE A 140 20.87 14.54 5.17
N GLU A 141 21.00 15.59 5.96
CA GLU A 141 21.54 15.54 7.31
C GLU A 141 20.46 15.14 8.32
N SER A 142 19.37 15.90 8.37
CA SER A 142 18.27 15.67 9.31
C SER A 142 16.91 15.91 8.71
N VAL A 143 15.89 15.21 9.26
CA VAL A 143 14.47 15.41 8.98
C VAL A 143 13.74 15.46 10.31
N THR A 144 13.00 16.53 10.57
CA THR A 144 12.28 16.74 11.82
C THR A 144 10.83 17.08 11.51
N GLN A 145 9.89 16.36 12.11
CA GLN A 145 8.48 16.68 11.99
C GLN A 145 8.19 17.99 12.75
N LEU A 146 7.57 18.93 12.07
CA LEU A 146 7.13 20.18 12.68
C LEU A 146 5.73 20.02 13.29
N PRO A 147 5.45 20.69 14.42
CA PRO A 147 4.09 20.79 14.93
C PRO A 147 3.20 21.43 13.86
N GLY A 148 2.10 20.76 13.51
CA GLY A 148 1.14 21.24 12.51
C GLY A 148 -0.29 21.19 13.04
N ARG A 149 -1.16 22.09 12.56
CA ARG A 149 -2.59 22.04 12.79
C ARG A 149 -3.25 21.43 11.56
N GLY A 150 -4.07 20.39 11.75
CA GLY A 150 -4.82 19.75 10.67
C GLY A 150 -4.22 18.45 10.16
N ASN A 151 -4.75 17.95 9.03
CA ASN A 151 -4.48 16.60 8.52
C ASN A 151 -3.17 16.47 7.71
N SER A 152 -2.45 17.54 7.44
CA SER A 152 -1.16 17.51 6.73
C SER A 152 -0.01 17.41 7.72
N ARG A 153 1.02 16.63 7.37
CA ARG A 153 2.26 16.57 8.14
C ARG A 153 3.32 17.38 7.43
N ILE A 154 4.08 18.18 8.16
CA ILE A 154 5.17 19.01 7.64
C ILE A 154 6.46 18.56 8.31
N TYR A 155 7.50 18.37 7.50
CA TYR A 155 8.83 18.02 7.98
C TYR A 155 9.80 19.10 7.52
N ARG A 156 10.68 19.53 8.43
CA ARG A 156 11.87 20.31 8.10
C ARG A 156 12.98 19.36 7.69
N VAL A 157 13.53 19.56 6.51
CA VAL A 157 14.63 18.76 5.96
C VAL A 157 15.85 19.66 5.87
N ILE A 158 16.97 19.22 6.46
CA ILE A 158 18.27 19.93 6.39
C ILE A 158 19.25 19.05 5.61
N THR A 159 19.93 19.65 4.66
CA THR A 159 21.01 19.00 3.91
C THR A 159 22.36 19.20 4.60
N THR A 160 23.34 18.39 4.24
CA THR A 160 24.72 18.54 4.74
C THR A 160 25.39 19.83 4.28
N SER A 161 24.86 20.52 3.24
CA SER A 161 25.26 21.87 2.82
C SER A 161 24.62 22.99 3.64
N GLY A 162 23.69 22.66 4.55
CA GLY A 162 22.98 23.62 5.38
C GLY A 162 21.69 24.16 4.77
N ASP A 163 21.32 23.71 3.58
CA ASP A 163 20.07 24.13 2.95
C ASP A 163 18.85 23.53 3.67
N ALA A 164 17.78 24.32 3.79
CA ALA A 164 16.56 23.93 4.46
C ALA A 164 15.39 23.81 3.50
N TYR A 165 14.68 22.66 3.56
CA TYR A 165 13.48 22.39 2.75
C TYR A 165 12.31 22.04 3.64
N ALA A 166 11.09 22.28 3.15
CA ALA A 166 9.86 21.81 3.76
C ALA A 166 9.28 20.64 2.94
N LEU A 167 9.23 19.47 3.54
CA LEU A 167 8.52 18.31 2.97
C LEU A 167 7.13 18.27 3.57
N LYS A 168 6.10 18.38 2.73
CA LYS A 168 4.71 18.36 3.16
C LYS A 168 4.01 17.10 2.65
N SER A 169 3.51 16.30 3.59
CA SER A 169 2.68 15.14 3.30
C SER A 169 1.20 15.52 3.42
N TYR A 170 0.46 15.33 2.36
CA TYR A 170 -0.98 15.54 2.34
C TYR A 170 -1.72 14.25 2.67
N PRO A 171 -2.90 14.31 3.31
CA PRO A 171 -3.77 13.15 3.42
C PRO A 171 -4.21 12.67 2.03
N ASP A 172 -4.57 11.39 1.95
CA ASP A 172 -5.14 10.81 0.74
C ASP A 172 -6.39 11.60 0.32
N ARG A 173 -6.62 11.69 -1.00
CA ARG A 173 -7.80 12.36 -1.57
C ARG A 173 -9.13 11.75 -1.14
N LEU A 174 -9.14 10.50 -0.74
CA LEU A 174 -10.32 9.84 -0.17
C LEU A 174 -10.64 10.34 1.24
N ILE A 175 -9.61 10.80 2.00
CA ILE A 175 -9.77 11.40 3.33
C ILE A 175 -10.05 12.90 3.24
N ASP A 176 -9.41 13.56 2.27
CA ASP A 176 -9.55 14.99 2.04
C ASP A 176 -9.66 15.26 0.54
N SER A 177 -10.88 15.39 0.05
CA SER A 177 -11.19 15.59 -1.38
C SER A 177 -10.69 16.92 -1.95
N ARG A 178 -10.20 17.84 -1.12
CA ARG A 178 -9.72 19.16 -1.53
C ARG A 178 -8.45 19.02 -2.39
N PRO A 179 -8.36 19.71 -3.54
CA PRO A 179 -7.18 19.67 -4.42
C PRO A 179 -6.04 20.54 -3.85
N ARG A 180 -5.60 20.25 -2.61
CA ARG A 180 -4.68 21.07 -1.82
C ARG A 180 -3.38 21.40 -2.57
N LEU A 181 -2.75 20.41 -3.22
CA LEU A 181 -1.53 20.65 -3.98
C LEU A 181 -1.73 21.66 -5.10
N ARG A 182 -2.85 21.58 -5.86
CA ARG A 182 -3.16 22.53 -6.92
C ARG A 182 -3.44 23.94 -6.39
N THR A 183 -4.01 24.03 -5.19
CA THR A 183 -4.34 25.32 -4.56
C THR A 183 -3.08 26.00 -4.06
N GLU A 184 -2.14 25.27 -3.46
CA GLU A 184 -0.89 25.84 -2.95
C GLU A 184 0.06 26.26 -4.07
N VAL A 185 0.19 25.44 -5.14
CA VAL A 185 1.01 25.82 -6.33
C VAL A 185 0.47 27.05 -7.06
N LYS A 186 -0.82 27.35 -6.94
CA LYS A 186 -1.40 28.59 -7.52
C LYS A 186 -1.25 29.81 -6.61
N ALA A 187 -0.91 29.62 -5.33
CA ALA A 187 -0.76 30.69 -4.34
C ALA A 187 0.72 31.14 -4.19
N CYS A 188 1.67 30.42 -4.81
CA CYS A 188 3.08 30.78 -4.97
C CYS A 188 3.33 31.36 -6.35
#